data_d77c6b45bb2277c05731e39540ba76ea
#
_entry.id   d77c6b45bb2277c05731e39540ba76ea
#
_cell.length_a   1.000
_cell.length_b   1.000
_cell.length_c   1.000
_cell.angle_alpha   90.00
_cell.angle_beta   90.00
_cell.angle_gamma   90.00
#
_symmetry.space_group_name_H-M   'P 1'
#
loop_
_entity.id
_entity.type
_entity.pdbx_description
1 polymer ?
#
loop_
_entity_poly.entity_id
_entity_poly.type
_entity_poly.pdbx_seq_one_letter_code
_entity_poly.pdbx_strand_id
1 'polypeptide(L)'
;MKKVMTLACFLCLNASLFAQSMKVTGKVSDNMGPVAGATVKVKGSNAATVTDVDGNYVINADKNAVLEFTYLGDKTKTVKVTTASLDVVLDADVQDIDEVVVTAIGIKQEKKKLGYTTQQVTGKDLAAQGNMNVGSSLQGQVAGLTVSVPSSMFESPSFSLRGHAPLIVLDGVPIESDMFDLSSENIASVNVLKGTSASALYGARGKNGAIMITTKQAEKEGIEINFSTKDMMTAGFVAYPETQHQYGSGSNGQYAFWDGEGGGKSDDDMEWGPKLDVGNMAPQWNSPIRDKVTGEETPWWGSVKGTKYDDPGRYERVAMPLTSHDNLKEFLETGIITNNTLSLSYQGKKAKVYVLGQYAYQKGQAPTTSLHTGGLNFNSTFNLSDQLTLDAMLNYNMVVSPNYPDYGYHPSNFMYSIVEWMGDDIDIREHYCPDKIRNM
;
A
#
# COMPACT_ATOMS: atom_id res chain seq x y z
N MET A 1 27.67 -16.55 72.37
CA MET A 1 27.80 -17.29 71.10
C MET A 1 26.93 -18.54 71.02
N LYS A 2 26.81 -19.40 72.07
CA LYS A 2 25.96 -20.61 72.00
C LYS A 2 24.45 -20.35 71.75
N LYS A 3 23.87 -19.30 72.33
CA LYS A 3 22.44 -18.95 72.17
C LYS A 3 22.04 -18.39 70.78
N VAL A 4 22.97 -17.76 70.04
CA VAL A 4 22.74 -17.25 68.69
C VAL A 4 22.80 -18.39 67.66
N MET A 5 23.69 -19.39 67.91
CA MET A 5 23.82 -20.55 67.01
C MET A 5 22.61 -21.51 67.14
N THR A 6 21.96 -21.58 68.28
CA THR A 6 20.72 -22.37 68.49
C THR A 6 19.51 -21.70 67.77
N LEU A 7 19.43 -20.37 67.76
CA LEU A 7 18.40 -19.68 67.14
C LEU A 7 18.51 -19.71 65.55
N ALA A 8 19.75 -19.69 65.04
CA ALA A 8 20.01 -19.87 63.60
C ALA A 8 19.68 -21.29 63.10
N CYS A 9 19.98 -22.32 63.88
CA CYS A 9 19.59 -23.73 63.59
C CYS A 9 18.07 -23.91 63.62
N PHE A 10 17.34 -23.22 64.50
CA PHE A 10 15.89 -23.31 64.57
C PHE A 10 15.19 -22.54 63.40
N LEU A 11 15.79 -21.46 62.91
CA LEU A 11 15.32 -20.76 61.69
C LEU A 11 15.57 -21.59 60.42
N CYS A 12 16.71 -22.28 60.32
CA CYS A 12 17.02 -23.13 59.16
C CYS A 12 16.14 -24.41 59.11
N LEU A 13 15.69 -24.95 60.23
CA LEU A 13 14.78 -26.10 60.23
C LEU A 13 13.35 -25.78 59.81
N ASN A 14 12.92 -24.53 59.94
CA ASN A 14 11.56 -24.13 59.49
C ASN A 14 11.49 -23.78 58.02
N ALA A 15 12.61 -23.56 57.31
CA ALA A 15 12.64 -23.29 55.89
C ALA A 15 12.47 -24.54 55.00
N SER A 16 12.57 -25.73 55.56
CA SER A 16 12.51 -27.01 54.82
C SER A 16 11.12 -27.63 54.76
N LEU A 17 10.08 -26.99 55.31
CA LEU A 17 8.74 -27.60 55.49
C LEU A 17 7.71 -27.21 54.44
N PHE A 18 8.07 -26.49 53.36
CA PHE A 18 7.07 -25.97 52.43
C PHE A 18 7.23 -26.37 50.96
N ALA A 19 8.03 -27.36 50.63
CA ALA A 19 8.12 -27.84 49.26
C ALA A 19 7.72 -29.32 49.17
N GLN A 20 6.45 -29.64 49.39
CA GLN A 20 5.88 -30.93 48.95
C GLN A 20 5.39 -30.78 47.51
N SER A 21 6.31 -30.90 46.55
CA SER A 21 5.88 -31.10 45.17
C SER A 21 5.25 -32.47 45.03
N MET A 22 4.06 -32.53 44.51
CA MET A 22 3.34 -33.78 44.23
C MET A 22 3.32 -34.03 42.71
N LYS A 23 3.36 -35.28 42.33
CA LYS A 23 3.18 -35.73 40.98
C LYS A 23 1.68 -35.63 40.65
N VAL A 24 1.36 -34.70 39.73
CA VAL A 24 -0.02 -34.50 39.23
C VAL A 24 -0.12 -35.21 37.90
N THR A 25 -1.14 -36.03 37.75
CA THR A 25 -1.49 -36.73 36.51
C THR A 25 -2.93 -36.38 36.12
N GLY A 26 -3.26 -36.51 34.86
CA GLY A 26 -4.63 -36.30 34.41
C GLY A 26 -4.74 -36.37 32.90
N LYS A 27 -5.94 -36.15 32.42
CA LYS A 27 -6.25 -36.18 31.01
C LYS A 27 -6.79 -34.82 30.56
N VAL A 28 -6.32 -34.35 29.41
CA VAL A 28 -6.85 -33.17 28.75
C VAL A 28 -7.70 -33.63 27.58
N SER A 29 -8.93 -33.14 27.51
CA SER A 29 -9.88 -33.39 26.41
C SER A 29 -10.54 -32.10 25.97
N ASP A 30 -11.13 -32.11 24.79
CA ASP A 30 -12.01 -31.10 24.26
C ASP A 30 -13.34 -31.71 23.81
N ASN A 31 -14.15 -30.98 23.06
CA ASN A 31 -15.44 -31.46 22.51
C ASN A 31 -15.29 -32.58 21.45
N MET A 32 -14.10 -32.77 20.90
CA MET A 32 -13.78 -33.78 19.89
C MET A 32 -13.12 -35.02 20.46
N GLY A 33 -12.65 -34.96 21.71
CA GLY A 33 -12.03 -36.08 22.39
C GLY A 33 -10.71 -35.76 23.11
N PRO A 34 -9.82 -36.73 23.28
CA PRO A 34 -8.52 -36.50 23.91
C PRO A 34 -7.63 -35.56 23.13
N VAL A 35 -6.98 -34.58 23.77
CA VAL A 35 -6.15 -33.59 23.14
C VAL A 35 -4.67 -33.99 23.26
N ALA A 36 -4.08 -34.39 22.14
CA ALA A 36 -2.63 -34.66 22.05
C ALA A 36 -1.83 -33.40 21.80
N GLY A 37 -0.72 -33.19 22.47
CA GLY A 37 0.15 -32.02 22.24
C GLY A 37 -0.27 -30.75 23.00
N ALA A 38 -1.24 -30.81 23.91
CA ALA A 38 -1.56 -29.68 24.77
C ALA A 38 -0.42 -29.39 25.74
N THR A 39 -0.06 -28.13 25.90
CA THR A 39 0.95 -27.69 26.83
C THR A 39 0.33 -27.48 28.21
N VAL A 40 0.93 -28.11 29.23
CA VAL A 40 0.55 -27.98 30.63
C VAL A 40 1.73 -27.36 31.40
N LYS A 41 1.52 -26.14 31.93
CA LYS A 41 2.57 -25.36 32.59
C LYS A 41 2.17 -24.96 34.02
N VAL A 42 3.12 -25.00 34.94
CA VAL A 42 2.91 -24.40 36.27
C VAL A 42 3.07 -22.90 36.17
N LYS A 43 2.01 -22.14 36.46
CA LYS A 43 2.01 -20.68 36.39
C LYS A 43 3.04 -20.09 37.36
N GLY A 44 3.94 -19.25 36.83
CA GLY A 44 5.02 -18.66 37.64
C GLY A 44 6.25 -19.55 37.79
N SER A 45 6.34 -20.69 37.09
CA SER A 45 7.47 -21.61 37.08
C SER A 45 7.88 -21.99 35.66
N ASN A 46 9.07 -22.51 35.47
CA ASN A 46 9.53 -23.07 34.19
C ASN A 46 9.12 -24.55 33.99
N ALA A 47 8.41 -25.14 34.97
CA ALA A 47 7.95 -26.52 34.87
C ALA A 47 6.79 -26.61 33.87
N ALA A 48 6.98 -27.38 32.81
CA ALA A 48 5.99 -27.63 31.78
C ALA A 48 6.09 -29.06 31.24
N THR A 49 4.98 -29.59 30.72
CA THR A 49 4.90 -30.89 30.05
C THR A 49 3.92 -30.78 28.89
N VAL A 50 3.85 -31.82 28.06
CA VAL A 50 2.92 -31.90 26.91
C VAL A 50 2.11 -33.17 27.03
N THR A 51 0.84 -33.14 26.62
CA THR A 51 -0.02 -34.32 26.62
C THR A 51 0.39 -35.34 25.55
N ASP A 52 0.25 -36.64 25.86
CA ASP A 52 0.45 -37.75 24.92
C ASP A 52 -0.71 -37.89 23.90
N VAL A 53 -0.64 -38.93 23.07
CA VAL A 53 -1.64 -39.21 22.03
C VAL A 53 -3.04 -39.52 22.57
N ASP A 54 -3.13 -39.96 23.83
CA ASP A 54 -4.39 -40.23 24.53
C ASP A 54 -4.82 -39.04 25.42
N GLY A 55 -4.11 -37.90 25.33
CA GLY A 55 -4.39 -36.68 26.10
C GLY A 55 -3.88 -36.73 27.56
N ASN A 56 -3.10 -37.75 27.96
CA ASN A 56 -2.62 -37.85 29.34
C ASN A 56 -1.39 -36.97 29.55
N TYR A 57 -1.25 -36.41 30.77
CA TYR A 57 -0.08 -35.65 31.17
C TYR A 57 0.40 -36.03 32.57
N VAL A 58 1.67 -35.72 32.81
CA VAL A 58 2.31 -35.87 34.12
C VAL A 58 3.16 -34.64 34.37
N ILE A 59 2.94 -33.95 35.48
CA ILE A 59 3.72 -32.78 35.89
C ILE A 59 3.94 -32.78 37.41
N ASN A 60 5.11 -32.30 37.83
CA ASN A 60 5.37 -32.07 39.25
C ASN A 60 4.96 -30.63 39.61
N ALA A 61 4.04 -30.49 40.56
CA ALA A 61 3.57 -29.21 41.02
C ALA A 61 3.32 -29.19 42.52
N ASP A 62 3.43 -28.03 43.14
CA ASP A 62 3.14 -27.89 44.55
C ASP A 62 1.63 -27.92 44.81
N LYS A 63 1.25 -28.39 45.98
CA LYS A 63 -0.16 -28.32 46.39
C LYS A 63 -0.63 -26.86 46.38
N ASN A 64 -1.75 -26.62 45.74
CA ASN A 64 -2.32 -25.28 45.45
C ASN A 64 -1.63 -24.49 44.33
N ALA A 65 -0.62 -25.00 43.63
CA ALA A 65 -0.12 -24.36 42.39
C ALA A 65 -1.25 -24.26 41.34
N VAL A 66 -1.10 -23.33 40.42
CA VAL A 66 -2.03 -23.17 39.32
C VAL A 66 -1.40 -23.75 38.05
N LEU A 67 -2.05 -24.73 37.44
CA LEU A 67 -1.70 -25.25 36.13
C LEU A 67 -2.42 -24.46 35.03
N GLU A 68 -1.69 -24.11 34.01
CA GLU A 68 -2.18 -23.45 32.81
C GLU A 68 -2.12 -24.44 31.64
N PHE A 69 -3.26 -24.67 31.01
CA PHE A 69 -3.44 -25.59 29.91
C PHE A 69 -3.65 -24.76 28.63
N THR A 70 -2.83 -24.98 27.60
CA THR A 70 -2.91 -24.29 26.32
C THR A 70 -2.84 -25.28 25.17
N TYR A 71 -3.73 -25.11 24.20
CA TYR A 71 -3.74 -25.85 22.94
C TYR A 71 -4.20 -24.95 21.79
N LEU A 72 -3.73 -25.25 20.59
CA LEU A 72 -4.07 -24.45 19.41
C LEU A 72 -5.56 -24.66 19.04
N GLY A 73 -6.35 -23.60 19.10
CA GLY A 73 -7.79 -23.66 18.82
C GLY A 73 -8.67 -23.74 20.08
N ASP A 74 -8.06 -23.81 21.28
CA ASP A 74 -8.80 -23.85 22.55
C ASP A 74 -8.47 -22.66 23.46
N LYS A 75 -9.44 -22.26 24.29
CA LYS A 75 -9.23 -21.23 25.32
C LYS A 75 -8.25 -21.71 26.37
N THR A 76 -7.26 -20.90 26.69
CA THR A 76 -6.36 -21.16 27.81
C THR A 76 -7.14 -21.35 29.10
N LYS A 77 -6.99 -22.50 29.74
CA LYS A 77 -7.69 -22.83 31.00
C LYS A 77 -6.68 -22.92 32.15
N THR A 78 -7.01 -22.30 33.25
CA THR A 78 -6.20 -22.37 34.47
C THR A 78 -6.94 -23.14 35.55
N VAL A 79 -6.27 -24.11 36.16
CA VAL A 79 -6.86 -24.96 37.22
C VAL A 79 -5.91 -25.07 38.40
N LYS A 80 -6.44 -24.94 39.61
CA LYS A 80 -5.64 -25.07 40.86
C LYS A 80 -5.46 -26.55 41.22
N VAL A 81 -4.24 -26.93 41.54
CA VAL A 81 -3.91 -28.30 41.97
C VAL A 81 -4.45 -28.57 43.37
N THR A 82 -5.51 -29.34 43.44
CA THR A 82 -6.11 -29.77 44.73
C THR A 82 -5.91 -31.24 44.99
N THR A 83 -5.73 -32.04 43.95
CA THR A 83 -5.59 -33.52 44.00
C THR A 83 -4.43 -33.97 43.12
N ALA A 84 -3.97 -35.20 43.29
CA ALA A 84 -2.94 -35.81 42.47
C ALA A 84 -3.45 -36.26 41.08
N SER A 85 -4.74 -36.34 40.88
CA SER A 85 -5.37 -36.60 39.57
C SER A 85 -6.27 -35.43 39.22
N LEU A 86 -6.07 -34.85 38.01
CA LEU A 86 -6.76 -33.65 37.56
C LEU A 86 -7.06 -33.72 36.07
N ASP A 87 -8.29 -34.09 35.72
CA ASP A 87 -8.76 -34.09 34.34
C ASP A 87 -9.31 -32.70 33.95
N VAL A 88 -9.00 -32.26 32.75
CA VAL A 88 -9.36 -30.92 32.26
C VAL A 88 -9.99 -31.02 30.91
N VAL A 89 -11.17 -30.42 30.76
CA VAL A 89 -11.82 -30.24 29.48
C VAL A 89 -11.53 -28.83 29.02
N LEU A 90 -10.90 -28.67 27.84
CA LEU A 90 -10.69 -27.40 27.20
C LEU A 90 -11.97 -27.02 26.46
N ASP A 91 -12.29 -25.76 26.51
CA ASP A 91 -13.37 -25.19 25.74
C ASP A 91 -12.75 -24.65 24.44
N ALA A 92 -13.27 -25.04 23.28
CA ALA A 92 -12.82 -24.53 22.02
C ALA A 92 -12.77 -22.99 22.08
N ASP A 93 -11.65 -22.40 21.69
CA ASP A 93 -11.62 -20.97 21.41
C ASP A 93 -12.34 -20.75 20.08
N VAL A 94 -13.63 -21.10 20.10
CA VAL A 94 -14.54 -20.55 19.12
C VAL A 94 -14.56 -19.07 19.47
N GLN A 95 -13.54 -18.33 18.98
CA GLN A 95 -13.90 -17.04 18.48
C GLN A 95 -14.93 -17.37 17.40
N ASP A 96 -16.19 -17.44 17.78
CA ASP A 96 -17.23 -16.97 16.91
C ASP A 96 -16.76 -15.56 16.54
N ILE A 97 -15.99 -15.50 15.48
CA ILE A 97 -15.89 -14.30 14.69
C ILE A 97 -17.30 -14.21 14.14
N ASP A 98 -18.21 -13.75 14.98
CA ASP A 98 -19.43 -13.16 14.51
C ASP A 98 -18.97 -12.02 13.65
N GLU A 99 -18.78 -12.32 12.37
CA GLU A 99 -18.31 -11.38 11.35
C GLU A 99 -19.37 -10.28 11.36
N VAL A 100 -19.10 -9.28 12.21
CA VAL A 100 -19.97 -8.15 12.44
C VAL A 100 -19.79 -7.22 11.27
N VAL A 101 -20.80 -7.12 10.45
CA VAL A 101 -20.83 -6.21 9.31
C VAL A 101 -21.49 -4.92 9.76
N VAL A 102 -20.88 -3.80 9.47
CA VAL A 102 -21.53 -2.50 9.65
C VAL A 102 -22.60 -2.36 8.58
N THR A 103 -23.85 -2.19 9.00
CA THR A 103 -24.98 -1.96 8.09
C THR A 103 -25.01 -0.51 7.61
N ALA A 104 -25.90 -0.22 6.66
CA ALA A 104 -26.06 1.07 6.00
C ALA A 104 -26.24 2.29 6.91
N ILE A 105 -26.59 2.08 8.17
CA ILE A 105 -26.86 3.15 9.15
C ILE A 105 -25.79 3.14 10.26
N GLY A 106 -24.63 2.52 10.03
CA GLY A 106 -23.58 2.42 11.05
C GLY A 106 -23.86 1.39 12.16
N ILE A 107 -24.99 0.68 12.11
CA ILE A 107 -25.36 -0.34 13.10
C ILE A 107 -24.56 -1.61 12.84
N LYS A 108 -23.84 -2.09 13.83
CA LYS A 108 -23.14 -3.37 13.79
C LYS A 108 -24.16 -4.51 13.88
N GLN A 109 -24.25 -5.35 12.85
CA GLN A 109 -25.07 -6.58 12.87
C GLN A 109 -24.21 -7.79 12.51
N GLU A 110 -24.57 -8.94 13.11
CA GLU A 110 -23.97 -10.22 12.78
C GLU A 110 -24.26 -10.57 11.31
N LYS A 111 -23.27 -10.97 10.55
CA LYS A 111 -23.42 -11.35 9.13
C LYS A 111 -24.50 -12.43 8.93
N LYS A 112 -24.65 -13.33 9.89
CA LYS A 112 -25.67 -14.39 9.89
C LYS A 112 -27.12 -13.85 9.92
N LYS A 113 -27.31 -12.63 10.43
CA LYS A 113 -28.64 -11.97 10.52
C LYS A 113 -28.96 -11.11 9.31
N LEU A 114 -27.98 -10.92 8.39
CA LEU A 114 -28.19 -10.18 7.16
C LEU A 114 -28.88 -11.07 6.13
N GLY A 115 -30.06 -10.65 5.67
CA GLY A 115 -30.82 -11.34 4.62
C GLY A 115 -30.21 -11.22 3.21
N TYR A 116 -28.92 -10.80 3.10
CA TYR A 116 -28.24 -10.56 1.83
C TYR A 116 -26.75 -10.91 1.91
N THR A 117 -26.18 -11.26 0.77
CA THR A 117 -24.75 -11.62 0.68
C THR A 117 -23.89 -10.37 0.63
N THR A 118 -22.97 -10.25 1.58
CA THR A 118 -21.93 -9.22 1.60
C THR A 118 -20.56 -9.87 1.44
N GLN A 119 -19.66 -9.17 0.80
CA GLN A 119 -18.22 -9.51 0.82
C GLN A 119 -17.49 -8.38 1.53
N GLN A 120 -16.76 -8.73 2.58
CA GLN A 120 -16.00 -7.81 3.40
C GLN A 120 -14.51 -7.95 3.11
N VAL A 121 -13.83 -6.81 3.05
CA VAL A 121 -12.36 -6.70 3.04
C VAL A 121 -11.97 -5.93 4.29
N THR A 122 -11.02 -6.45 5.05
CA THR A 122 -10.58 -5.79 6.28
C THR A 122 -9.61 -4.64 5.97
N GLY A 123 -9.60 -3.60 6.82
CA GLY A 123 -8.65 -2.50 6.67
C GLY A 123 -7.19 -2.96 6.79
N LYS A 124 -6.94 -4.04 7.54
CA LYS A 124 -5.61 -4.64 7.64
C LYS A 124 -5.13 -5.19 6.29
N ASP A 125 -6.01 -5.89 5.56
CA ASP A 125 -5.68 -6.45 4.25
C ASP A 125 -5.47 -5.34 3.21
N LEU A 126 -6.27 -4.27 3.26
CA LEU A 126 -6.09 -3.09 2.41
C LEU A 126 -4.77 -2.38 2.68
N ALA A 127 -4.47 -2.13 3.94
CA ALA A 127 -3.24 -1.46 4.35
C ALA A 127 -1.98 -2.28 4.05
N ALA A 128 -2.06 -3.61 4.10
CA ALA A 128 -0.95 -4.51 3.80
C ALA A 128 -0.47 -4.44 2.35
N GLN A 129 -1.31 -4.01 1.41
CA GLN A 129 -0.94 -3.86 -0.01
C GLN A 129 -0.02 -2.66 -0.27
N GLY A 130 0.09 -1.72 0.67
CA GLY A 130 0.95 -0.55 0.54
C GLY A 130 0.44 0.55 -0.41
N ASN A 131 -0.72 0.36 -1.04
CA ASN A 131 -1.32 1.39 -1.89
C ASN A 131 -1.74 2.61 -1.07
N MET A 132 -1.58 3.80 -1.65
CA MET A 132 -1.89 5.07 -0.97
C MET A 132 -3.38 5.29 -0.78
N ASN A 133 -4.21 4.84 -1.70
CA ASN A 133 -5.66 5.01 -1.67
C ASN A 133 -6.43 3.70 -1.58
N VAL A 134 -7.63 3.77 -1.04
CA VAL A 134 -8.53 2.62 -0.87
C VAL A 134 -8.92 2.00 -2.20
N GLY A 135 -9.13 2.82 -3.22
CA GLY A 135 -9.55 2.37 -4.52
C GLY A 135 -8.57 1.37 -5.13
N SER A 136 -7.30 1.73 -5.20
CA SER A 136 -6.25 0.84 -5.70
C SER A 136 -6.09 -0.42 -4.84
N SER A 137 -6.29 -0.31 -3.53
CA SER A 137 -6.20 -1.45 -2.60
C SER A 137 -7.35 -2.46 -2.73
N LEU A 138 -8.46 -2.09 -3.38
CA LEU A 138 -9.59 -3.00 -3.63
C LEU A 138 -9.42 -3.88 -4.87
N GLN A 139 -8.40 -3.63 -5.69
CA GLN A 139 -8.17 -4.41 -6.91
C GLN A 139 -7.99 -5.89 -6.59
N GLY A 140 -8.80 -6.76 -7.24
CA GLY A 140 -8.75 -8.20 -7.05
C GLY A 140 -9.29 -8.74 -5.72
N GLN A 141 -9.72 -7.88 -4.79
CA GLN A 141 -10.17 -8.29 -3.45
C GLN A 141 -11.64 -8.72 -3.40
N VAL A 142 -12.46 -8.25 -4.33
CA VAL A 142 -13.92 -8.45 -4.28
C VAL A 142 -14.43 -9.09 -5.56
N ALA A 143 -15.09 -10.25 -5.43
CA ALA A 143 -15.68 -10.94 -6.56
C ALA A 143 -16.78 -10.12 -7.25
N GLY A 144 -16.60 -9.87 -8.56
CA GLY A 144 -17.52 -9.07 -9.40
C GLY A 144 -17.32 -7.56 -9.30
N LEU A 145 -16.34 -7.09 -8.54
CA LEU A 145 -15.84 -5.71 -8.59
C LEU A 145 -14.59 -5.67 -9.48
N THR A 146 -14.65 -4.93 -10.55
CA THR A 146 -13.50 -4.59 -11.38
C THR A 146 -13.00 -3.22 -10.96
N VAL A 147 -11.73 -3.11 -10.63
CA VAL A 147 -11.05 -1.85 -10.36
C VAL A 147 -9.99 -1.68 -11.44
N SER A 148 -10.13 -0.65 -12.25
CA SER A 148 -9.11 -0.23 -13.20
C SER A 148 -8.25 0.84 -12.53
N VAL A 149 -7.00 0.49 -12.28
CA VAL A 149 -6.01 1.40 -11.69
C VAL A 149 -5.17 1.94 -12.83
N PRO A 150 -5.18 3.25 -13.07
CA PRO A 150 -4.33 3.88 -14.08
C PRO A 150 -2.84 3.68 -13.77
N SER A 151 -2.01 3.70 -14.80
CA SER A 151 -0.54 3.68 -14.63
C SER A 151 -0.01 5.00 -14.05
N SER A 152 -0.76 6.07 -14.22
CA SER A 152 -0.46 7.39 -13.68
C SER A 152 -0.81 7.48 -12.19
N MET A 153 0.12 8.02 -11.40
CA MET A 153 -0.13 8.32 -9.99
C MET A 153 -1.10 9.50 -9.77
N PHE A 154 -1.45 10.22 -10.81
CA PHE A 154 -2.33 11.41 -10.76
C PHE A 154 -3.76 11.12 -11.15
N GLU A 155 -4.02 9.94 -11.68
CA GLU A 155 -5.35 9.55 -12.12
C GLU A 155 -6.05 8.68 -11.09
N SER A 156 -7.36 8.88 -11.00
CA SER A 156 -8.21 8.15 -10.06
C SER A 156 -8.54 6.75 -10.57
N PRO A 157 -8.60 5.73 -9.69
CA PRO A 157 -9.11 4.43 -10.06
C PRO A 157 -10.58 4.50 -10.45
N SER A 158 -11.00 3.67 -11.40
CA SER A 158 -12.41 3.53 -11.78
C SER A 158 -12.98 2.21 -11.31
N PHE A 159 -14.27 2.20 -10.94
CA PHE A 159 -14.96 1.06 -10.33
C PHE A 159 -16.10 0.59 -11.19
N SER A 160 -16.16 -0.70 -11.42
CA SER A 160 -17.28 -1.34 -12.09
C SER A 160 -17.72 -2.58 -11.30
N LEU A 161 -18.92 -2.53 -10.73
CA LEU A 161 -19.56 -3.67 -10.08
C LEU A 161 -20.56 -4.30 -11.05
N ARG A 162 -20.21 -5.48 -11.57
CA ARG A 162 -21.01 -6.18 -12.58
C ARG A 162 -21.37 -5.31 -13.81
N GLY A 163 -20.39 -4.52 -14.28
CA GLY A 163 -20.55 -3.66 -15.47
C GLY A 163 -21.10 -2.26 -15.20
N HIS A 164 -21.40 -1.89 -13.95
CA HIS A 164 -21.98 -0.60 -13.58
C HIS A 164 -21.20 0.09 -12.47
N ALA A 165 -21.17 1.43 -12.45
CA ALA A 165 -20.58 2.21 -11.38
C ALA A 165 -21.40 2.03 -10.07
N PRO A 166 -20.78 1.56 -8.97
CA PRO A 166 -21.43 1.41 -7.67
C PRO A 166 -21.55 2.74 -6.94
N LEU A 167 -22.47 2.81 -5.98
CA LEU A 167 -22.56 3.93 -5.02
C LEU A 167 -21.44 3.82 -4.00
N ILE A 168 -20.72 4.90 -3.71
CA ILE A 168 -19.76 4.96 -2.62
C ILE A 168 -20.42 5.51 -1.37
N VAL A 169 -20.21 4.82 -0.25
CA VAL A 169 -20.79 5.19 1.05
C VAL A 169 -19.68 5.20 2.10
N LEU A 170 -19.46 6.32 2.75
CA LEU A 170 -18.47 6.51 3.81
C LEU A 170 -19.20 6.66 5.15
N ASP A 171 -18.94 5.78 6.11
CA ASP A 171 -19.55 5.76 7.43
C ASP A 171 -21.08 5.94 7.42
N GLY A 172 -21.74 5.29 6.45
CA GLY A 172 -23.19 5.33 6.27
C GLY A 172 -23.71 6.49 5.40
N VAL A 173 -22.86 7.45 5.03
CA VAL A 173 -23.24 8.61 4.21
C VAL A 173 -22.83 8.37 2.76
N PRO A 174 -23.78 8.43 1.80
CA PRO A 174 -23.43 8.40 0.37
C PRO A 174 -22.63 9.62 -0.04
N ILE A 175 -21.47 9.39 -0.63
CA ILE A 175 -20.56 10.44 -1.10
C ILE A 175 -20.33 10.32 -2.61
N GLU A 176 -19.94 11.42 -3.22
CA GLU A 176 -19.42 11.48 -4.58
C GLU A 176 -17.89 11.50 -4.48
N SER A 177 -17.27 10.35 -4.56
CA SER A 177 -15.82 10.17 -4.50
C SER A 177 -15.39 9.01 -5.39
N ASP A 178 -14.22 9.14 -5.99
CA ASP A 178 -13.52 8.07 -6.69
C ASP A 178 -12.56 7.29 -5.76
N MET A 179 -12.61 7.56 -4.46
CA MET A 179 -11.77 6.97 -3.42
C MET A 179 -10.26 7.25 -3.58
N PHE A 180 -9.89 8.19 -4.44
CA PHE A 180 -8.49 8.56 -4.64
C PHE A 180 -7.92 9.30 -3.43
N ASP A 181 -8.74 10.11 -2.79
CA ASP A 181 -8.43 10.92 -1.61
C ASP A 181 -8.55 10.13 -0.29
N LEU A 182 -9.14 8.93 -0.31
CA LEU A 182 -9.33 8.10 0.88
C LEU A 182 -8.11 7.20 1.11
N SER A 183 -7.49 7.35 2.27
CA SER A 183 -6.36 6.54 2.69
C SER A 183 -6.77 5.14 3.17
N SER A 184 -6.10 4.11 2.68
CA SER A 184 -6.26 2.73 3.16
C SER A 184 -5.91 2.58 4.66
N GLU A 185 -5.05 3.45 5.20
CA GLU A 185 -4.66 3.43 6.61
C GLU A 185 -5.78 3.86 7.57
N ASN A 186 -6.76 4.62 7.09
CA ASN A 186 -7.90 5.07 7.90
C ASN A 186 -9.06 4.07 7.92
N ILE A 187 -9.02 3.04 7.08
CA ILE A 187 -10.16 2.14 6.87
C ILE A 187 -10.14 0.99 7.88
N ALA A 188 -11.29 0.74 8.52
CA ALA A 188 -11.51 -0.45 9.33
C ALA A 188 -11.99 -1.62 8.47
N SER A 189 -12.93 -1.36 7.55
CA SER A 189 -13.44 -2.39 6.63
C SER A 189 -14.11 -1.76 5.41
N VAL A 190 -14.15 -2.53 4.33
CA VAL A 190 -14.95 -2.24 3.14
C VAL A 190 -15.92 -3.39 2.90
N ASN A 191 -17.20 -3.08 2.78
CA ASN A 191 -18.25 -4.03 2.50
C ASN A 191 -18.88 -3.73 1.14
N VAL A 192 -18.98 -4.72 0.27
CA VAL A 192 -19.59 -4.55 -1.05
C VAL A 192 -20.96 -5.20 -1.07
N LEU A 193 -21.98 -4.36 -1.26
CA LEU A 193 -23.39 -4.77 -1.43
C LEU A 193 -23.71 -4.90 -2.90
N LYS A 194 -24.23 -6.06 -3.29
CA LYS A 194 -24.52 -6.37 -4.69
C LYS A 194 -26.03 -6.22 -4.97
N GLY A 195 -26.38 -5.52 -6.05
CA GLY A 195 -27.73 -5.48 -6.60
C GLY A 195 -28.80 -4.93 -5.65
N THR A 196 -29.89 -5.70 -5.46
CA THR A 196 -31.10 -5.29 -4.73
C THR A 196 -30.86 -4.92 -3.27
N SER A 197 -29.83 -5.48 -2.65
CA SER A 197 -29.49 -5.19 -1.24
C SER A 197 -29.12 -3.72 -1.04
N ALA A 198 -28.34 -3.16 -1.95
CA ALA A 198 -27.99 -1.75 -1.93
C ALA A 198 -29.19 -0.85 -2.25
N SER A 199 -30.09 -1.30 -3.16
CA SER A 199 -31.32 -0.55 -3.48
C SER A 199 -32.27 -0.48 -2.30
N ALA A 200 -32.35 -1.54 -1.48
CA ALA A 200 -33.18 -1.57 -0.28
C ALA A 200 -32.73 -0.52 0.76
N LEU A 201 -31.45 -0.20 0.80
CA LEU A 201 -30.85 0.73 1.77
C LEU A 201 -30.75 2.17 1.24
N TYR A 202 -30.41 2.33 -0.04
CA TYR A 202 -30.11 3.64 -0.64
C TYR A 202 -31.06 4.01 -1.78
N GLY A 203 -32.14 3.26 -1.96
CA GLY A 203 -33.14 3.51 -3.01
C GLY A 203 -32.54 3.42 -4.41
N ALA A 204 -32.98 4.31 -5.31
CA ALA A 204 -32.54 4.34 -6.70
C ALA A 204 -31.02 4.57 -6.87
N ARG A 205 -30.36 5.25 -5.93
CA ARG A 205 -28.90 5.46 -5.95
C ARG A 205 -28.13 4.16 -5.80
N GLY A 206 -28.68 3.18 -5.05
CA GLY A 206 -28.06 1.89 -4.82
C GLY A 206 -28.33 0.82 -5.89
N LYS A 207 -29.02 1.15 -6.99
CA LYS A 207 -29.46 0.15 -8.01
C LYS A 207 -28.32 -0.68 -8.60
N ASN A 208 -27.15 -0.10 -8.72
CA ASN A 208 -25.95 -0.73 -9.26
C ASN A 208 -25.07 -1.40 -8.19
N GLY A 209 -25.53 -1.46 -6.93
CA GLY A 209 -24.75 -1.88 -5.78
C GLY A 209 -24.11 -0.72 -5.05
N ALA A 210 -23.44 -1.01 -3.93
CA ALA A 210 -22.75 -0.02 -3.13
C ALA A 210 -21.44 -0.58 -2.54
N ILE A 211 -20.44 0.27 -2.46
CA ILE A 211 -19.18 0.03 -1.73
C ILE A 211 -19.28 0.85 -0.43
N MET A 212 -19.42 0.14 0.68
CA MET A 212 -19.54 0.74 2.00
C MET A 212 -18.19 0.73 2.71
N ILE A 213 -17.67 1.89 2.99
CA ILE A 213 -16.40 2.11 3.65
C ILE A 213 -16.67 2.50 5.10
N THR A 214 -16.04 1.81 6.03
CA THR A 214 -16.09 2.14 7.45
C THR A 214 -14.72 2.55 7.91
N THR A 215 -14.61 3.73 8.53
CA THR A 215 -13.35 4.25 9.06
C THR A 215 -13.03 3.66 10.43
N LYS A 216 -11.75 3.73 10.81
CA LYS A 216 -11.27 3.25 12.12
C LYS A 216 -11.86 4.06 13.28
N GLN A 217 -12.12 3.35 14.35
CA GLN A 217 -12.58 3.91 15.64
C GLN A 217 -11.73 3.35 16.78
N ALA A 218 -11.87 3.93 17.98
CA ALA A 218 -11.24 3.35 19.18
C ALA A 218 -11.89 2.01 19.52
N GLU A 219 -11.07 0.96 19.64
CA GLU A 219 -11.54 -0.41 19.90
C GLU A 219 -11.07 -0.96 21.25
N LYS A 220 -9.94 -0.47 21.77
CA LYS A 220 -9.36 -0.94 23.01
C LYS A 220 -9.54 0.06 24.13
N GLU A 221 -9.86 -0.43 25.34
CA GLU A 221 -9.99 0.39 26.53
C GLU A 221 -8.65 1.07 26.89
N GLY A 222 -8.72 2.35 27.29
CA GLY A 222 -7.54 3.16 27.58
C GLY A 222 -7.06 4.00 26.41
N ILE A 223 -5.81 4.42 26.47
CA ILE A 223 -5.15 5.21 25.42
C ILE A 223 -4.22 4.30 24.61
N GLU A 224 -4.29 4.40 23.30
CA GLU A 224 -3.36 3.75 22.37
C GLU A 224 -2.83 4.78 21.38
N ILE A 225 -1.52 4.78 21.18
CA ILE A 225 -0.83 5.63 20.20
C ILE A 225 -0.09 4.72 19.23
N ASN A 226 -0.36 4.87 17.94
CA ASN A 226 0.31 4.11 16.89
C ASN A 226 0.97 5.06 15.90
N PHE A 227 2.22 4.80 15.60
CA PHE A 227 2.95 5.43 14.51
C PHE A 227 3.32 4.35 13.50
N SER A 228 3.07 4.62 12.23
CA SER A 228 3.46 3.75 11.13
C SER A 228 4.13 4.56 10.03
N THR A 229 5.22 4.04 9.49
CA THR A 229 5.82 4.53 8.26
C THR A 229 5.93 3.38 7.28
N LYS A 230 5.68 3.66 6.01
CA LYS A 230 5.82 2.72 4.91
C LYS A 230 6.55 3.41 3.78
N ASP A 231 7.68 2.83 3.39
CA ASP A 231 8.49 3.33 2.31
C ASP A 231 8.52 2.28 1.19
N MET A 232 8.30 2.72 -0.04
CA MET A 232 8.33 1.89 -1.23
C MET A 232 9.15 2.58 -2.31
N MET A 233 9.94 1.81 -3.03
CA MET A 233 10.72 2.28 -4.16
C MET A 233 10.27 1.56 -5.41
N THR A 234 10.05 2.33 -6.48
CA THR A 234 9.79 1.79 -7.81
C THR A 234 11.02 2.01 -8.65
N ALA A 235 11.76 0.93 -8.91
CA ALA A 235 12.97 0.96 -9.71
C ALA A 235 12.85 -0.06 -10.86
N GLY A 236 13.44 0.30 -12.01
CA GLY A 236 13.43 -0.57 -13.19
C GLY A 236 12.26 -0.33 -14.14
N PHE A 237 12.28 -1.07 -15.25
CA PHE A 237 11.43 -0.84 -16.41
C PHE A 237 10.64 -2.11 -16.82
N VAL A 238 10.42 -3.02 -15.89
CA VAL A 238 9.82 -4.34 -16.14
C VAL A 238 8.43 -4.27 -16.78
N ALA A 239 7.72 -3.15 -16.55
CA ALA A 239 6.37 -2.95 -17.08
C ALA A 239 6.33 -2.25 -18.45
N TYR A 240 7.46 -1.76 -18.96
CA TYR A 240 7.53 -1.11 -20.27
C TYR A 240 7.89 -2.11 -21.35
N PRO A 241 7.31 -2.00 -22.55
CA PRO A 241 7.71 -2.82 -23.70
C PRO A 241 9.19 -2.57 -24.03
N GLU A 242 9.88 -3.63 -24.48
CA GLU A 242 11.19 -3.46 -25.08
C GLU A 242 11.02 -2.75 -26.43
N THR A 243 11.80 -1.69 -26.63
CA THR A 243 11.89 -0.94 -27.88
C THR A 243 13.06 -1.46 -28.72
N GLN A 244 13.06 -1.16 -30.01
CA GLN A 244 14.20 -1.46 -30.88
C GLN A 244 15.31 -0.43 -30.65
N HIS A 245 16.57 -0.82 -30.76
CA HIS A 245 17.75 0.05 -30.58
C HIS A 245 18.76 -0.12 -31.72
N GLN A 246 18.30 -0.57 -32.90
CA GLN A 246 19.19 -0.88 -34.02
C GLN A 246 19.16 0.16 -35.14
N TYR A 247 18.04 0.87 -35.28
CA TYR A 247 17.79 1.83 -36.36
C TYR A 247 17.38 3.17 -35.75
N GLY A 248 17.86 4.25 -36.36
CA GLY A 248 17.51 5.62 -35.97
C GLY A 248 16.35 6.18 -36.77
N SER A 249 16.15 7.48 -36.62
CA SER A 249 15.08 8.24 -37.29
C SER A 249 15.20 8.16 -38.82
N GLY A 250 14.07 8.01 -39.47
CA GLY A 250 13.97 7.94 -40.93
C GLY A 250 13.34 6.65 -41.44
N SER A 251 13.41 6.46 -42.76
CA SER A 251 12.81 5.32 -43.44
C SER A 251 13.73 4.75 -44.53
N ASN A 252 13.53 3.46 -44.86
CA ASN A 252 14.26 2.78 -45.91
C ASN A 252 15.80 2.90 -45.81
N GLY A 253 16.33 2.95 -44.57
CA GLY A 253 17.76 3.10 -44.30
C GLY A 253 18.30 4.51 -44.56
N GLN A 254 17.44 5.48 -44.78
CA GLN A 254 17.80 6.88 -44.98
C GLN A 254 17.45 7.69 -43.75
N TYR A 255 18.37 8.54 -43.31
CA TYR A 255 18.18 9.42 -42.17
C TYR A 255 17.23 10.55 -42.50
N ALA A 256 16.26 10.78 -41.66
CA ALA A 256 15.30 11.87 -41.74
C ALA A 256 15.68 12.99 -40.76
N PHE A 257 16.43 13.96 -41.21
CA PHE A 257 16.75 15.15 -40.44
C PHE A 257 15.94 16.34 -40.96
N TRP A 258 15.29 17.04 -40.06
CA TRP A 258 14.54 18.26 -40.38
C TRP A 258 15.14 19.47 -39.67
N ASP A 259 15.61 20.46 -40.43
CA ASP A 259 16.20 21.73 -39.95
C ASP A 259 15.33 22.94 -40.33
N GLY A 260 14.05 22.90 -39.99
CA GLY A 260 13.09 23.89 -40.44
C GLY A 260 12.65 23.66 -41.87
N GLU A 261 11.97 24.62 -42.49
CA GLU A 261 11.46 24.47 -43.88
C GLU A 261 12.60 24.24 -44.87
N GLY A 262 12.63 23.08 -45.48
CA GLY A 262 13.51 22.71 -46.60
C GLY A 262 14.89 22.20 -46.24
N GLY A 263 15.24 22.03 -44.96
CA GLY A 263 16.57 21.57 -44.54
C GLY A 263 16.75 20.05 -44.43
N GLY A 264 15.68 19.27 -44.31
CA GLY A 264 15.71 17.85 -44.17
C GLY A 264 14.97 17.10 -45.27
N LYS A 265 15.21 15.79 -45.37
CA LYS A 265 14.68 14.98 -46.45
C LYS A 265 13.26 14.44 -46.24
N SER A 266 12.66 14.54 -45.07
CA SER A 266 11.24 14.21 -44.87
C SER A 266 10.76 14.52 -43.46
N ASP A 267 9.46 14.77 -43.33
CA ASP A 267 8.66 14.67 -42.08
C ASP A 267 8.45 13.19 -41.71
N ASP A 268 9.51 12.38 -41.74
CA ASP A 268 9.32 10.94 -41.58
C ASP A 268 9.43 10.58 -40.08
N ASP A 269 8.31 10.37 -39.47
CA ASP A 269 8.15 9.96 -38.09
C ASP A 269 8.52 8.46 -37.88
N MET A 270 9.20 7.86 -38.87
CA MET A 270 9.55 6.46 -38.86
C MET A 270 10.92 6.21 -38.22
N GLU A 271 11.05 5.12 -37.50
CA GLU A 271 12.30 4.67 -36.86
C GLU A 271 12.94 3.51 -37.64
N TRP A 272 13.01 3.63 -38.97
CA TRP A 272 13.62 2.67 -39.90
C TRP A 272 14.67 3.32 -40.78
N GLY A 273 15.39 4.29 -40.21
CA GLY A 273 16.52 4.98 -40.82
C GLY A 273 17.78 4.13 -40.88
N PRO A 274 18.97 4.76 -40.85
CA PRO A 274 20.23 4.04 -40.87
C PRO A 274 20.45 3.21 -39.60
N LYS A 275 21.26 2.17 -39.73
CA LYS A 275 21.74 1.43 -38.54
C LYS A 275 22.58 2.34 -37.66
N LEU A 276 22.27 2.25 -36.35
CA LEU A 276 23.03 2.89 -35.29
C LEU A 276 24.27 2.08 -34.91
N ASP A 277 25.25 2.70 -34.28
CA ASP A 277 26.45 2.09 -33.71
C ASP A 277 27.37 1.33 -34.73
N VAL A 278 27.22 1.61 -36.01
CA VAL A 278 28.03 0.99 -37.08
C VAL A 278 28.93 2.00 -37.81
N GLY A 279 29.09 3.21 -37.26
CA GLY A 279 29.95 4.25 -37.82
C GLY A 279 29.25 5.15 -38.85
N ASN A 280 27.96 5.05 -39.02
CA ASN A 280 27.19 5.98 -39.84
C ASN A 280 27.22 7.38 -39.23
N MET A 281 27.36 8.39 -40.09
CA MET A 281 27.46 9.80 -39.73
C MET A 281 26.37 10.59 -40.41
N ALA A 282 25.68 11.45 -39.67
CA ALA A 282 24.68 12.36 -40.22
C ALA A 282 24.67 13.70 -39.46
N PRO A 283 24.23 14.80 -40.10
CA PRO A 283 23.85 16.01 -39.37
C PRO A 283 22.63 15.72 -38.49
N GLN A 284 22.75 16.06 -37.21
CA GLN A 284 21.69 15.86 -36.23
C GLN A 284 21.22 17.23 -35.71
N TRP A 285 20.11 17.24 -34.96
CA TRP A 285 19.48 18.44 -34.41
C TRP A 285 20.43 19.26 -33.49
N ASN A 286 21.33 18.58 -32.80
CA ASN A 286 22.33 19.15 -31.89
C ASN A 286 23.74 19.30 -32.54
N SER A 287 23.86 18.97 -33.82
CA SER A 287 25.12 19.10 -34.54
C SER A 287 25.64 20.53 -34.54
N PRO A 288 26.90 20.78 -34.26
CA PRO A 288 27.46 22.12 -34.35
C PRO A 288 27.40 22.66 -35.80
N ILE A 289 27.33 23.96 -35.89
CA ILE A 289 27.44 24.67 -37.17
C ILE A 289 28.90 25.01 -37.44
N ARG A 290 29.40 24.61 -38.58
CA ARG A 290 30.76 24.97 -39.05
C ARG A 290 30.67 26.10 -40.06
N ASP A 291 31.50 27.13 -39.86
CA ASP A 291 31.77 28.14 -40.89
C ASP A 291 32.79 27.57 -41.87
N LYS A 292 32.39 27.37 -43.12
CA LYS A 292 33.23 26.78 -44.17
C LYS A 292 34.45 27.65 -44.55
N VAL A 293 34.41 28.94 -44.20
CA VAL A 293 35.51 29.89 -44.50
C VAL A 293 36.56 29.87 -43.40
N THR A 294 36.10 29.91 -42.16
CA THR A 294 36.99 29.97 -40.98
C THR A 294 37.33 28.61 -40.39
N GLY A 295 36.53 27.61 -40.65
CA GLY A 295 36.61 26.29 -40.02
C GLY A 295 36.11 26.26 -38.57
N GLU A 296 35.61 27.39 -38.04
CA GLU A 296 35.12 27.48 -36.67
C GLU A 296 33.81 26.71 -36.51
N GLU A 297 33.70 25.92 -35.46
CA GLU A 297 32.51 25.19 -35.08
C GLU A 297 31.80 25.86 -33.89
N THR A 298 30.52 26.13 -34.02
CA THR A 298 29.69 26.74 -32.99
C THR A 298 28.61 25.75 -32.58
N PRO A 299 28.46 25.39 -31.29
CA PRO A 299 27.33 24.61 -30.81
C PRO A 299 26.00 25.29 -31.17
N TRP A 300 25.09 24.54 -31.74
CA TRP A 300 23.80 25.06 -32.13
C TRP A 300 22.72 24.00 -31.98
N TRP A 301 21.61 24.35 -31.36
CA TRP A 301 20.46 23.48 -31.17
C TRP A 301 19.24 24.06 -31.90
N GLY A 302 18.51 23.20 -32.60
CA GLY A 302 17.31 23.57 -33.33
C GLY A 302 17.56 24.16 -34.72
N SER A 303 16.53 24.73 -35.37
CA SER A 303 16.56 25.18 -36.74
C SER A 303 17.54 26.34 -36.95
N VAL A 304 18.19 26.34 -38.11
CA VAL A 304 19.03 27.47 -38.55
C VAL A 304 18.20 28.54 -39.28
N LYS A 305 16.95 28.24 -39.64
CA LYS A 305 16.08 29.11 -40.43
C LYS A 305 15.94 30.50 -39.83
N GLY A 306 16.14 31.53 -40.63
CA GLY A 306 16.02 32.93 -40.20
C GLY A 306 17.16 33.42 -39.29
N THR A 307 18.19 32.61 -39.05
CA THR A 307 19.37 32.98 -38.29
C THR A 307 20.54 33.36 -39.20
N LYS A 308 21.64 33.83 -38.64
CA LYS A 308 22.88 34.07 -39.38
C LYS A 308 23.43 32.81 -40.05
N TYR A 309 23.02 31.64 -39.61
CA TYR A 309 23.46 30.35 -40.11
C TYR A 309 22.60 29.80 -41.23
N ASP A 310 21.54 30.53 -41.61
CA ASP A 310 20.64 30.23 -42.77
C ASP A 310 21.28 30.65 -44.08
N ASP A 311 22.57 30.29 -44.28
CA ASP A 311 23.34 30.46 -45.47
C ASP A 311 24.12 29.20 -45.79
N PRO A 312 23.58 28.27 -46.57
CA PRO A 312 24.23 26.99 -46.87
C PRO A 312 25.52 27.16 -47.71
N GLY A 313 25.74 28.35 -48.32
CA GLY A 313 27.00 28.66 -49.01
C GLY A 313 28.15 28.83 -48.04
N ARG A 314 27.90 29.33 -46.83
CA ARG A 314 28.90 29.63 -45.82
C ARG A 314 28.90 28.67 -44.66
N TYR A 315 27.75 28.19 -44.20
CA TYR A 315 27.59 27.36 -43.02
C TYR A 315 27.12 25.94 -43.36
N GLU A 316 27.51 24.98 -42.55
CA GLU A 316 27.05 23.62 -42.63
C GLU A 316 26.92 23.00 -41.25
N ARG A 317 25.97 22.06 -41.06
CA ARG A 317 25.95 21.23 -39.89
C ARG A 317 26.99 20.14 -40.00
N VAL A 318 27.73 19.95 -38.90
CA VAL A 318 28.76 18.91 -38.82
C VAL A 318 28.08 17.55 -38.66
N ALA A 319 28.44 16.57 -39.51
CA ALA A 319 27.93 15.23 -39.32
C ALA A 319 28.51 14.61 -38.03
N MET A 320 27.62 14.04 -37.23
CA MET A 320 27.98 13.37 -35.98
C MET A 320 27.67 11.86 -36.09
N PRO A 321 28.31 10.98 -35.28
CA PRO A 321 27.99 9.57 -35.25
C PRO A 321 26.51 9.33 -34.88
N LEU A 322 25.88 8.41 -35.59
CA LEU A 322 24.54 7.92 -35.21
C LEU A 322 24.73 6.81 -34.18
N THR A 323 24.43 7.12 -32.92
CA THR A 323 24.55 6.24 -31.76
C THR A 323 23.17 5.94 -31.18
N SER A 324 23.04 4.79 -30.57
CA SER A 324 21.79 4.34 -29.96
C SER A 324 21.69 4.82 -28.52
N HIS A 325 20.51 5.27 -28.13
CA HIS A 325 20.17 5.74 -26.79
C HIS A 325 18.87 5.06 -26.29
N ASP A 326 18.89 4.55 -25.07
CA ASP A 326 17.68 4.07 -24.40
C ASP A 326 16.98 5.23 -23.70
N ASN A 327 16.34 6.08 -24.50
CA ASN A 327 15.80 7.36 -24.06
C ASN A 327 14.80 7.22 -22.91
N LEU A 328 13.95 6.19 -22.93
CA LEU A 328 12.98 5.96 -21.87
C LEU A 328 13.66 5.65 -20.55
N LYS A 329 14.67 4.79 -20.56
CA LYS A 329 15.44 4.41 -19.39
C LYS A 329 16.30 5.54 -18.85
N GLU A 330 16.88 6.35 -19.75
CA GLU A 330 17.70 7.50 -19.37
C GLU A 330 16.85 8.66 -18.83
N PHE A 331 15.60 8.78 -19.24
CA PHE A 331 14.68 9.81 -18.77
C PHE A 331 14.06 9.48 -17.41
N LEU A 332 13.68 8.22 -17.18
CA LEU A 332 12.95 7.84 -15.99
C LEU A 332 13.87 7.74 -14.76
N GLU A 333 13.36 8.22 -13.66
CA GLU A 333 14.02 8.17 -12.36
C GLU A 333 13.40 7.08 -11.45
N THR A 334 14.08 6.76 -10.37
CA THR A 334 13.50 5.90 -9.32
C THR A 334 12.37 6.63 -8.62
N GLY A 335 11.19 6.03 -8.66
CA GLY A 335 10.03 6.48 -7.90
C GLY A 335 10.16 6.12 -6.43
N ILE A 336 9.68 6.99 -5.54
CA ILE A 336 9.71 6.78 -4.08
C ILE A 336 8.33 7.12 -3.52
N ILE A 337 7.81 6.26 -2.66
CA ILE A 337 6.59 6.52 -1.89
C ILE A 337 6.95 6.42 -0.43
N THR A 338 6.63 7.45 0.34
CA THR A 338 6.73 7.47 1.81
C THR A 338 5.35 7.80 2.36
N ASN A 339 4.80 6.92 3.19
CA ASN A 339 3.50 7.13 3.84
C ASN A 339 3.67 7.04 5.36
N ASN A 340 3.42 8.16 6.05
CA ASN A 340 3.54 8.31 7.48
C ASN A 340 2.17 8.52 8.11
N THR A 341 1.84 7.73 9.11
CA THR A 341 0.58 7.87 9.85
C THR A 341 0.84 7.90 11.35
N LEU A 342 0.11 8.77 12.04
CA LEU A 342 0.07 8.84 13.49
C LEU A 342 -1.38 8.76 13.93
N SER A 343 -1.72 7.76 14.74
CA SER A 343 -3.06 7.65 15.31
C SER A 343 -3.02 7.70 16.83
N LEU A 344 -4.02 8.34 17.39
CA LEU A 344 -4.33 8.39 18.81
C LEU A 344 -5.75 7.86 19.01
N SER A 345 -5.92 6.87 19.84
CA SER A 345 -7.23 6.38 20.23
C SER A 345 -7.41 6.40 21.75
N TYR A 346 -8.62 6.70 22.17
CA TYR A 346 -9.06 6.63 23.56
C TYR A 346 -10.42 5.97 23.64
N GLN A 347 -10.55 4.97 24.48
CA GLN A 347 -11.83 4.38 24.83
C GLN A 347 -12.02 4.35 26.35
N GLY A 348 -13.06 4.98 26.81
CA GLY A 348 -13.53 4.94 28.19
C GLY A 348 -15.02 4.70 28.26
N LYS A 349 -15.58 4.71 29.48
CA LYS A 349 -17.02 4.43 29.69
C LYS A 349 -17.95 5.46 29.04
N LYS A 350 -17.52 6.72 28.95
CA LYS A 350 -18.35 7.82 28.46
C LYS A 350 -17.98 8.31 27.07
N ALA A 351 -16.79 7.97 26.59
CA ALA A 351 -16.32 8.47 25.32
C ALA A 351 -15.40 7.47 24.62
N LYS A 352 -15.49 7.46 23.29
CA LYS A 352 -14.52 6.86 22.39
C LYS A 352 -14.03 7.97 21.47
N VAL A 353 -12.74 8.09 21.29
CA VAL A 353 -12.14 9.09 20.40
C VAL A 353 -11.04 8.42 19.59
N TYR A 354 -11.03 8.65 18.30
CA TYR A 354 -9.97 8.22 17.39
C TYR A 354 -9.57 9.42 16.53
N VAL A 355 -8.27 9.69 16.49
CA VAL A 355 -7.68 10.73 15.64
C VAL A 355 -6.57 10.10 14.82
N LEU A 356 -6.55 10.36 13.53
CA LEU A 356 -5.47 9.93 12.65
C LEU A 356 -5.00 11.12 11.83
N GLY A 357 -3.72 11.41 11.93
CA GLY A 357 -3.00 12.28 11.00
C GLY A 357 -2.17 11.46 10.03
N GLN A 358 -2.20 11.83 8.75
CA GLN A 358 -1.47 11.15 7.69
C GLN A 358 -0.79 12.16 6.78
N TYR A 359 0.40 11.79 6.34
CA TYR A 359 1.09 12.47 5.25
C TYR A 359 1.81 11.44 4.39
N ALA A 360 1.52 11.47 3.10
CA ALA A 360 2.22 10.66 2.12
C ALA A 360 2.86 11.55 1.04
N TYR A 361 4.07 11.18 0.67
CA TYR A 361 4.82 11.76 -0.43
C TYR A 361 5.10 10.68 -1.46
N GLN A 362 4.80 10.95 -2.71
CA GLN A 362 5.12 10.09 -3.83
C GLN A 362 5.91 10.89 -4.86
N LYS A 363 7.17 10.50 -5.08
CA LYS A 363 7.96 10.92 -6.23
C LYS A 363 7.61 10.00 -7.39
N GLY A 364 7.24 10.56 -8.54
CA GLY A 364 7.04 9.82 -9.78
C GLY A 364 8.34 9.37 -10.41
N GLN A 365 8.24 8.51 -11.41
CA GLN A 365 9.39 8.14 -12.24
C GLN A 365 9.73 9.21 -13.29
N ALA A 366 8.75 9.99 -13.74
CA ALA A 366 9.05 11.16 -14.57
C ALA A 366 9.73 12.24 -13.72
N PRO A 367 10.81 12.86 -14.22
CA PRO A 367 11.53 13.91 -13.49
C PRO A 367 10.63 15.03 -13.00
N THR A 368 10.93 15.57 -11.83
CA THR A 368 10.19 16.67 -11.16
C THR A 368 8.74 16.38 -10.77
N THR A 369 8.18 15.22 -11.09
CA THR A 369 6.81 14.90 -10.73
C THR A 369 6.70 14.42 -9.29
N SER A 370 5.73 14.95 -8.56
CA SER A 370 5.44 14.50 -7.20
C SER A 370 3.96 14.67 -6.83
N LEU A 371 3.50 13.82 -5.92
CA LEU A 371 2.17 13.87 -5.35
C LEU A 371 2.29 13.91 -3.82
N HIS A 372 1.61 14.85 -3.20
CA HIS A 372 1.52 15.00 -1.76
C HIS A 372 0.08 14.74 -1.32
N THR A 373 -0.11 13.81 -0.43
CA THR A 373 -1.43 13.51 0.14
C THR A 373 -1.38 13.74 1.64
N GLY A 374 -2.26 14.57 2.17
CA GLY A 374 -2.42 14.83 3.60
C GLY A 374 -3.82 14.48 4.06
N GLY A 375 -3.96 13.97 5.26
CA GLY A 375 -5.25 13.62 5.84
C GLY A 375 -5.31 13.87 7.34
N LEU A 376 -6.46 14.31 7.81
CA LEU A 376 -6.82 14.39 9.22
C LEU A 376 -8.20 13.77 9.39
N ASN A 377 -8.27 12.73 10.19
CA ASN A 377 -9.51 12.03 10.51
C ASN A 377 -9.76 12.11 12.01
N PHE A 378 -10.99 12.43 12.37
CA PHE A 378 -11.47 12.47 13.74
C PHE A 378 -12.79 11.73 13.82
N ASN A 379 -12.86 10.67 14.62
CA ASN A 379 -14.06 9.91 14.91
C ASN A 379 -14.27 9.87 16.43
N SER A 380 -15.45 10.21 16.87
CA SER A 380 -15.78 10.18 18.29
C SER A 380 -17.20 9.75 18.55
N THR A 381 -17.38 9.03 19.64
CA THR A 381 -18.68 8.65 20.20
C THR A 381 -18.72 9.11 21.64
N PHE A 382 -19.72 9.90 22.01
CA PHE A 382 -19.94 10.38 23.38
C PHE A 382 -21.26 9.84 23.90
N ASN A 383 -21.23 9.07 24.97
CA ASN A 383 -22.41 8.65 25.71
C ASN A 383 -22.81 9.77 26.68
N LEU A 384 -23.72 10.65 26.24
CA LEU A 384 -24.20 11.80 27.00
C LEU A 384 -25.10 11.38 28.16
N SER A 385 -25.88 10.30 27.96
CA SER A 385 -26.67 9.62 28.97
C SER A 385 -26.84 8.14 28.57
N ASP A 386 -27.52 7.34 29.38
CA ASP A 386 -27.84 5.94 29.07
C ASP A 386 -28.74 5.79 27.82
N GLN A 387 -29.39 6.87 27.40
CA GLN A 387 -30.34 6.91 26.29
C GLN A 387 -29.87 7.76 25.11
N LEU A 388 -28.80 8.56 25.28
CA LEU A 388 -28.36 9.54 24.28
C LEU A 388 -26.87 9.36 23.99
N THR A 389 -26.57 9.06 22.75
CA THR A 389 -25.22 8.97 22.21
C THR A 389 -25.04 10.02 21.12
N LEU A 390 -23.92 10.71 21.12
CA LEU A 390 -23.51 11.64 20.07
C LEU A 390 -22.31 11.06 19.33
N ASP A 391 -22.46 10.82 18.04
CA ASP A 391 -21.35 10.49 17.14
C ASP A 391 -20.96 11.73 16.35
N ALA A 392 -19.67 12.06 16.34
CA ALA A 392 -19.12 13.16 15.55
C ALA A 392 -17.94 12.65 14.72
N MET A 393 -17.97 12.97 13.44
CA MET A 393 -16.95 12.56 12.47
C MET A 393 -16.49 13.77 11.65
N LEU A 394 -15.18 13.86 11.45
CA LEU A 394 -14.56 14.83 10.57
C LEU A 394 -13.49 14.13 9.75
N ASN A 395 -13.61 14.21 8.43
CA ASN A 395 -12.59 13.72 7.50
C ASN A 395 -12.15 14.90 6.63
N TYR A 396 -10.87 15.21 6.69
CA TYR A 396 -10.24 16.20 5.82
C TYR A 396 -9.11 15.53 5.07
N ASN A 397 -9.16 15.61 3.74
CA ASN A 397 -8.12 15.08 2.87
C ASN A 397 -7.68 16.15 1.87
N MET A 398 -6.40 16.15 1.56
CA MET A 398 -5.77 17.07 0.63
C MET A 398 -4.83 16.30 -0.27
N VAL A 399 -4.95 16.55 -1.57
CA VAL A 399 -4.04 16.01 -2.61
C VAL A 399 -3.48 17.20 -3.38
N VAL A 400 -2.15 17.28 -3.46
CA VAL A 400 -1.45 18.39 -4.13
C VAL A 400 -0.33 17.82 -4.99
N SER A 401 -0.24 18.25 -6.23
CA SER A 401 0.87 18.02 -7.12
C SER A 401 1.44 19.36 -7.60
N PRO A 402 2.72 19.66 -7.37
CA PRO A 402 3.38 20.85 -7.90
C PRO A 402 3.50 20.81 -9.43
N ASN A 403 3.76 19.63 -9.97
CA ASN A 403 3.94 19.38 -11.38
C ASN A 403 3.07 18.22 -11.81
N TYR A 404 2.06 18.52 -12.61
CA TYR A 404 1.15 17.54 -13.18
C TYR A 404 1.54 17.32 -14.65
N PRO A 405 2.08 16.14 -15.03
CA PRO A 405 2.39 15.85 -16.41
C PRO A 405 1.11 15.68 -17.22
N ASP A 406 1.16 16.07 -18.49
CA ASP A 406 0.07 15.84 -19.42
C ASP A 406 0.00 14.37 -19.82
N TYR A 407 -1.20 13.85 -20.07
CA TYR A 407 -1.47 12.48 -20.49
C TYR A 407 -2.36 12.46 -21.73
N GLY A 408 -2.28 11.38 -22.47
CA GLY A 408 -3.02 11.19 -23.69
C GLY A 408 -2.24 11.57 -24.94
N TYR A 409 -2.93 11.65 -26.07
CA TYR A 409 -2.34 11.93 -27.38
C TYR A 409 -2.07 13.43 -27.52
N HIS A 410 -0.98 13.91 -26.92
CA HIS A 410 -0.61 15.32 -26.93
C HIS A 410 0.91 15.49 -26.86
N PRO A 411 1.50 16.47 -27.59
CA PRO A 411 2.97 16.70 -27.57
C PRO A 411 3.56 17.03 -26.19
N SER A 412 2.75 17.51 -25.25
CA SER A 412 3.18 17.75 -23.86
C SER A 412 3.24 16.48 -23.01
N ASN A 413 2.73 15.35 -23.53
CA ASN A 413 2.89 14.06 -22.87
C ASN A 413 4.28 13.50 -23.16
N PHE A 414 5.12 13.43 -22.13
CA PHE A 414 6.50 12.98 -22.29
C PHE A 414 6.59 11.52 -22.77
N MET A 415 5.69 10.63 -22.30
CA MET A 415 5.67 9.23 -22.75
C MET A 415 5.32 9.12 -24.23
N TYR A 416 4.32 9.89 -24.68
CA TYR A 416 3.96 10.00 -26.07
C TYR A 416 5.13 10.50 -26.92
N SER A 417 5.79 11.56 -26.47
CA SER A 417 6.93 12.13 -27.18
C SER A 417 8.14 11.21 -27.25
N ILE A 418 8.46 10.51 -26.15
CA ILE A 418 9.63 9.60 -26.08
C ILE A 418 9.38 8.30 -26.84
N VAL A 419 8.20 7.71 -26.68
CA VAL A 419 7.93 6.34 -27.18
C VAL A 419 7.45 6.35 -28.64
N GLU A 420 6.69 7.38 -29.05
CA GLU A 420 6.08 7.42 -30.38
C GLU A 420 6.90 8.26 -31.38
N TRP A 421 7.60 9.29 -30.92
CA TRP A 421 8.16 10.30 -31.81
C TRP A 421 9.68 10.50 -31.70
N MET A 422 10.30 10.02 -30.64
CA MET A 422 11.72 10.22 -30.44
C MET A 422 12.51 9.02 -30.96
N GLY A 423 13.30 9.24 -32.00
CA GLY A 423 14.19 8.20 -32.50
C GLY A 423 15.33 7.90 -31.50
N ASP A 424 15.80 6.67 -31.55
CA ASP A 424 16.89 6.19 -30.70
C ASP A 424 18.24 6.88 -30.97
N ASP A 425 18.38 7.57 -32.09
CA ASP A 425 19.55 8.41 -32.41
C ASP A 425 19.59 9.74 -31.65
N ILE A 426 18.53 10.09 -30.93
CA ILE A 426 18.42 11.30 -30.12
C ILE A 426 18.84 11.02 -28.69
N ASP A 427 19.75 11.79 -28.13
CA ASP A 427 20.10 11.71 -26.70
C ASP A 427 19.21 12.65 -25.88
N ILE A 428 18.24 12.07 -25.15
CA ILE A 428 17.30 12.84 -24.32
C ILE A 428 18.00 13.65 -23.21
N ARG A 429 19.18 13.23 -22.77
CA ARG A 429 19.92 13.95 -21.73
C ARG A 429 20.37 15.32 -22.21
N GLU A 430 20.59 15.49 -23.50
CA GLU A 430 20.90 16.79 -24.09
C GLU A 430 19.69 17.72 -24.16
N HIS A 431 18.47 17.17 -24.30
CA HIS A 431 17.22 17.92 -24.20
C HIS A 431 16.87 18.30 -22.76
N TYR A 432 17.14 17.41 -21.80
CA TYR A 432 16.71 17.53 -20.40
C TYR A 432 17.82 18.06 -19.47
N CYS A 433 18.84 18.76 -19.97
CA CYS A 433 19.86 19.32 -19.09
C CYS A 433 19.31 20.57 -18.35
N PRO A 434 19.05 20.51 -17.01
CA PRO A 434 18.49 21.63 -16.24
C PRO A 434 19.36 22.90 -16.31
N ASP A 435 20.67 22.74 -16.46
CA ASP A 435 21.61 23.84 -16.54
C ASP A 435 21.59 24.53 -17.90
N LYS A 436 21.16 23.86 -18.96
CA LYS A 436 20.99 24.45 -20.30
C LYS A 436 19.64 25.16 -20.43
N ILE A 437 18.57 24.70 -19.79
CA ILE A 437 17.23 25.32 -19.81
C ILE A 437 17.22 26.66 -19.05
N ARG A 438 18.07 26.84 -18.04
CA ARG A 438 18.15 28.10 -17.28
C ARG A 438 18.85 29.24 -18.04
N ASN A 439 19.49 28.95 -19.16
CA ASN A 439 20.23 29.94 -19.98
C ASN A 439 19.56 30.21 -21.33
N MET A 440 18.35 29.66 -21.56
CA MET A 440 17.42 30.03 -22.64
C MET A 440 16.32 30.94 -22.10
#